data_ee1144f6edb3640b2e7854cc25137250
#
_entry.id   ee1144f6edb3640b2e7854cc25137250
#
_cell.length_a   1.000
_cell.length_b   1.000
_cell.length_c   1.000
_cell.angle_alpha   90.00
_cell.angle_beta   90.00
_cell.angle_gamma   90.00
#
_symmetry.space_group_name_H-M   'P 1'
#
loop_
_entity.id
_entity.type
_entity.pdbx_description
1 polymer ?
#
loop_
_entity_poly.entity_id
_entity_poly.type
_entity_poly.pdbx_seq_one_letter_code
_entity_poly.pdbx_strand_id
1 'polypeptide(L)'
;MTQKLSWNLVNKFPHHSFHWEGIDGSTVLTHFAPSETYCADVTVAEALKTVKNLEDKGRTSHSLLLFGHGDGGGGPTEAMLQRQRRLENVDGVPKMTLSTPDVFFSHLEKDARNLNKWSGELFLELHNATYTTHALTKKLNRECEFALRTAELLCSVATALGSEKARLAAYPLEELSSSWKDVLLNQFHDVLPGSCITQARVDAECLYRKVLKDVQEIKEKTMRRLFGDHKANVDGACDAVFINTLSWPRLEIVEVPWSRDELSKRCWIEGVDDHAMQDVPNGTLVSVNVAAAGYHVLRGIASHKVPVSAEQKGPDSLVLKNRFLEAELNLLGEITSLKLRNCAKQFVRQPESCNSFVLFDDIPLFWDAWDVMDYHLETRKSAVGKLLEPATILESGPLRAGVRVKFAVGSKSTLTQTIVLDAAHPYLRVECEVDWHEAHKFLKVEFNANIHSSRAEYDIQFGHLERATHFNTSWDWAKYEV
;
A
#
# COMPACT_ATOMS: atom_id res chain seq x y z
N MET A 1 -10.86 -10.44 -18.40
CA MET A 1 -12.28 -10.84 -18.24
C MET A 1 -12.71 -10.65 -16.79
N THR A 2 -13.87 -10.08 -16.57
CA THR A 2 -14.52 -9.98 -15.25
C THR A 2 -16.04 -9.84 -15.43
N GLN A 3 -16.81 -9.92 -14.34
CA GLN A 3 -18.24 -9.62 -14.35
C GLN A 3 -18.62 -8.70 -13.16
N LYS A 4 -17.71 -8.47 -12.25
CA LYS A 4 -17.99 -7.78 -10.97
C LYS A 4 -18.56 -6.37 -11.14
N LEU A 5 -18.18 -5.61 -12.17
CA LEU A 5 -18.70 -4.26 -12.38
C LEU A 5 -20.20 -4.24 -12.70
N SER A 6 -20.79 -5.36 -13.10
CA SER A 6 -22.25 -5.49 -13.22
C SER A 6 -22.98 -5.43 -11.87
N TRP A 7 -22.25 -5.56 -10.76
CA TRP A 7 -22.78 -5.49 -9.40
C TRP A 7 -22.70 -4.09 -8.78
N ASN A 8 -22.19 -3.11 -9.50
CA ASN A 8 -22.16 -1.73 -9.02
C ASN A 8 -23.54 -1.28 -8.51
N LEU A 9 -23.56 -0.60 -7.37
CA LEU A 9 -24.79 -0.22 -6.69
C LEU A 9 -25.46 0.99 -7.34
N VAL A 10 -24.69 1.93 -7.86
CA VAL A 10 -25.18 3.23 -8.37
C VAL A 10 -25.05 3.33 -9.88
N ASN A 11 -23.86 3.02 -10.42
CA ASN A 11 -23.54 3.26 -11.82
C ASN A 11 -23.41 1.96 -12.60
N LYS A 12 -24.27 1.78 -13.60
CA LYS A 12 -24.14 0.67 -14.55
C LYS A 12 -23.01 0.97 -15.52
N PHE A 13 -22.02 0.05 -15.59
CA PHE A 13 -20.93 0.20 -16.56
C PHE A 13 -21.47 0.11 -18.01
N PRO A 14 -21.10 1.05 -18.92
CA PRO A 14 -21.76 1.21 -20.20
C PRO A 14 -21.31 0.25 -21.30
N HIS A 15 -20.34 -0.64 -21.04
CA HIS A 15 -19.76 -1.54 -22.02
C HIS A 15 -19.60 -2.96 -21.49
N HIS A 16 -19.73 -3.94 -22.37
CA HIS A 16 -19.37 -5.33 -22.10
C HIS A 16 -18.13 -5.75 -22.89
N SER A 17 -17.95 -5.25 -24.11
CA SER A 17 -16.76 -5.49 -24.93
C SER A 17 -16.13 -4.17 -25.35
N PHE A 18 -14.88 -3.93 -24.94
CA PHE A 18 -14.20 -2.66 -25.16
C PHE A 18 -12.68 -2.83 -25.08
N HIS A 19 -11.94 -1.81 -25.49
CA HIS A 19 -10.52 -1.70 -25.25
C HIS A 19 -10.26 -0.91 -23.97
N TRP A 20 -9.61 -1.53 -22.99
CA TRP A 20 -9.18 -0.84 -21.78
C TRP A 20 -7.77 -0.31 -21.97
N GLU A 21 -7.60 1.01 -21.82
CA GLU A 21 -6.36 1.74 -22.07
C GLU A 21 -5.69 2.11 -20.75
N GLY A 22 -4.41 1.75 -20.61
CA GLY A 22 -3.55 2.13 -19.49
C GLY A 22 -2.93 3.52 -19.64
N ILE A 23 -2.18 3.95 -18.63
CA ILE A 23 -1.56 5.29 -18.56
C ILE A 23 -0.51 5.55 -19.65
N ASP A 24 0.08 4.50 -20.22
CA ASP A 24 1.06 4.56 -21.31
C ASP A 24 0.42 4.47 -22.70
N GLY A 25 -0.93 4.40 -22.79
CA GLY A 25 -1.67 4.22 -24.04
C GLY A 25 -1.78 2.77 -24.51
N SER A 26 -1.16 1.80 -23.84
CA SER A 26 -1.34 0.37 -24.13
C SER A 26 -2.78 -0.06 -23.90
N THR A 27 -3.30 -0.93 -24.75
CA THR A 27 -4.70 -1.36 -24.68
C THR A 27 -4.84 -2.87 -24.54
N VAL A 28 -5.87 -3.30 -23.82
CA VAL A 28 -6.25 -4.70 -23.64
C VAL A 28 -7.69 -4.89 -24.07
N LEU A 29 -7.96 -5.90 -24.93
CA LEU A 29 -9.31 -6.30 -25.26
C LEU A 29 -9.99 -6.89 -24.03
N THR A 30 -11.09 -6.28 -23.62
CA THR A 30 -11.80 -6.59 -22.38
C THR A 30 -13.23 -7.05 -22.66
N HIS A 31 -13.70 -8.02 -21.86
CA HIS A 31 -15.08 -8.46 -21.91
C HIS A 31 -15.63 -8.69 -20.50
N PHE A 32 -16.81 -8.13 -20.22
CA PHE A 32 -17.62 -8.41 -19.04
C PHE A 32 -18.79 -9.30 -19.43
N ALA A 33 -18.98 -10.40 -18.69
CA ALA A 33 -20.06 -11.35 -18.97
C ALA A 33 -21.45 -10.70 -18.76
N PRO A 34 -22.28 -10.55 -19.82
CA PRO A 34 -23.56 -9.86 -19.70
C PRO A 34 -24.61 -10.62 -18.88
N SER A 35 -24.36 -11.89 -18.57
CA SER A 35 -25.19 -12.67 -17.64
C SER A 35 -25.15 -12.14 -16.20
N GLU A 36 -24.16 -11.31 -15.88
CA GLU A 36 -23.94 -10.69 -14.55
C GLU A 36 -23.75 -11.73 -13.42
N THR A 37 -23.28 -12.91 -13.77
CA THR A 37 -22.97 -14.00 -12.85
C THR A 37 -21.76 -14.80 -13.34
N TYR A 38 -21.09 -15.46 -12.40
CA TYR A 38 -20.07 -16.48 -12.66
C TYR A 38 -20.53 -17.87 -12.19
N CYS A 39 -21.78 -17.99 -11.71
CA CYS A 39 -22.38 -19.19 -11.17
C CYS A 39 -23.70 -19.53 -11.90
N ALA A 40 -23.72 -19.39 -13.24
CA ALA A 40 -24.92 -19.70 -14.01
C ALA A 40 -25.27 -21.20 -13.95
N ASP A 41 -26.57 -21.49 -13.98
CA ASP A 41 -27.14 -22.84 -14.08
C ASP A 41 -27.40 -23.29 -15.54
N VAL A 42 -27.02 -22.44 -16.51
CA VAL A 42 -27.26 -22.66 -17.96
C VAL A 42 -28.75 -22.78 -18.29
N THR A 43 -29.53 -21.88 -17.76
CA THR A 43 -30.96 -21.78 -18.05
C THR A 43 -31.24 -20.96 -19.32
N VAL A 44 -32.43 -21.12 -19.89
CA VAL A 44 -32.90 -20.29 -21.00
C VAL A 44 -32.92 -18.80 -20.63
N ALA A 45 -33.34 -18.50 -19.39
CA ALA A 45 -33.39 -17.12 -18.90
C ALA A 45 -31.98 -16.48 -18.86
N GLU A 46 -30.97 -17.21 -18.39
CA GLU A 46 -29.57 -16.72 -18.36
C GLU A 46 -29.01 -16.58 -19.77
N ALA A 47 -29.28 -17.51 -20.66
CA ALA A 47 -28.89 -17.41 -22.07
C ALA A 47 -29.51 -16.17 -22.74
N LEU A 48 -30.78 -15.89 -22.53
CA LEU A 48 -31.44 -14.70 -23.04
C LEU A 48 -30.93 -13.40 -22.40
N LYS A 49 -30.54 -13.47 -21.10
CA LYS A 49 -29.93 -12.36 -20.37
C LYS A 49 -28.63 -11.92 -21.03
N THR A 50 -27.80 -12.84 -21.55
CA THR A 50 -26.57 -12.48 -22.25
C THR A 50 -26.81 -11.60 -23.46
N VAL A 51 -27.89 -11.82 -24.21
CA VAL A 51 -28.27 -11.00 -25.35
C VAL A 51 -28.94 -9.69 -24.92
N LYS A 52 -29.84 -9.76 -23.95
CA LYS A 52 -30.57 -8.60 -23.45
C LYS A 52 -29.65 -7.53 -22.88
N ASN A 53 -28.72 -7.95 -22.04
CA ASN A 53 -27.85 -7.04 -21.30
C ASN A 53 -26.61 -6.59 -22.09
N LEU A 54 -26.25 -7.26 -23.19
CA LEU A 54 -25.09 -6.86 -24.00
C LEU A 54 -25.25 -5.41 -24.47
N GLU A 55 -24.41 -4.51 -23.99
CA GLU A 55 -24.48 -3.07 -24.35
C GLU A 55 -23.85 -2.79 -25.72
N ASP A 56 -22.86 -3.56 -26.15
CA ASP A 56 -22.14 -3.36 -27.41
C ASP A 56 -22.78 -4.13 -28.58
N LYS A 57 -24.12 -4.15 -28.65
CA LYS A 57 -24.87 -4.75 -29.71
C LYS A 57 -24.51 -4.13 -31.08
N GLY A 58 -24.33 -4.98 -32.09
CA GLY A 58 -23.89 -4.56 -33.43
C GLY A 58 -22.38 -4.32 -33.57
N ARG A 59 -21.62 -4.36 -32.47
CA ARG A 59 -20.16 -4.31 -32.45
C ARG A 59 -19.51 -5.69 -32.34
N THR A 60 -20.20 -6.61 -31.68
CA THR A 60 -19.84 -8.02 -31.58
C THR A 60 -21.10 -8.89 -31.44
N SER A 61 -20.99 -10.15 -31.90
CA SER A 61 -22.02 -11.19 -31.77
C SER A 61 -21.65 -12.26 -30.74
N HIS A 62 -20.52 -12.11 -30.05
CA HIS A 62 -20.02 -13.07 -29.09
C HIS A 62 -20.15 -12.57 -27.66
N SER A 63 -20.49 -13.49 -26.75
CA SER A 63 -20.58 -13.23 -25.29
C SER A 63 -20.21 -14.47 -24.49
N LEU A 64 -19.73 -14.29 -23.26
CA LEU A 64 -19.45 -15.39 -22.32
C LEU A 64 -20.62 -15.59 -21.36
N LEU A 65 -20.95 -16.85 -21.12
CA LEU A 65 -21.75 -17.31 -19.99
C LEU A 65 -20.89 -18.20 -19.10
N LEU A 66 -20.53 -17.70 -17.92
CA LEU A 66 -19.75 -18.45 -16.93
C LEU A 66 -20.68 -19.30 -16.08
N PHE A 67 -20.42 -20.59 -15.94
CA PHE A 67 -21.32 -21.50 -15.23
C PHE A 67 -20.58 -22.48 -14.31
N GLY A 68 -21.30 -23.00 -13.34
CA GLY A 68 -20.77 -23.84 -12.26
C GLY A 68 -20.96 -23.19 -10.89
N HIS A 69 -20.44 -23.84 -9.85
CA HIS A 69 -20.52 -23.37 -8.46
C HIS A 69 -19.29 -22.57 -8.06
N GLY A 70 -19.24 -21.28 -8.42
CA GLY A 70 -18.08 -20.39 -8.17
C GLY A 70 -17.72 -20.30 -6.70
N ASP A 71 -18.57 -19.69 -5.86
CA ASP A 71 -18.30 -19.53 -4.42
C ASP A 71 -18.39 -20.87 -3.65
N GLY A 72 -19.11 -21.83 -4.18
CA GLY A 72 -19.19 -23.17 -3.61
C GLY A 72 -17.97 -24.05 -3.88
N GLY A 73 -16.98 -23.55 -4.63
CA GLY A 73 -15.77 -24.30 -4.98
C GLY A 73 -16.02 -25.52 -5.85
N GLY A 74 -17.14 -25.56 -6.59
CA GLY A 74 -17.55 -26.67 -7.45
C GLY A 74 -17.58 -26.32 -8.92
N GLY A 75 -17.28 -27.32 -9.79
CA GLY A 75 -17.42 -27.18 -11.23
C GLY A 75 -18.87 -27.38 -11.72
N PRO A 76 -19.07 -27.47 -13.02
CA PRO A 76 -20.38 -27.74 -13.63
C PRO A 76 -20.95 -29.08 -13.20
N THR A 77 -22.25 -29.12 -12.95
CA THR A 77 -22.98 -30.36 -12.72
C THR A 77 -23.39 -31.03 -14.02
N GLU A 78 -23.73 -32.32 -13.95
CA GLU A 78 -24.28 -33.05 -15.09
C GLU A 78 -25.53 -32.34 -15.66
N ALA A 79 -26.41 -31.82 -14.80
CA ALA A 79 -27.61 -31.11 -15.22
C ALA A 79 -27.28 -29.85 -16.03
N MET A 80 -26.27 -29.08 -15.63
CA MET A 80 -25.79 -27.90 -16.37
C MET A 80 -25.24 -28.29 -17.74
N LEU A 81 -24.44 -29.35 -17.82
CA LEU A 81 -23.89 -29.85 -19.09
C LEU A 81 -24.99 -30.38 -20.03
N GLN A 82 -25.99 -31.07 -19.48
CA GLN A 82 -27.14 -31.53 -20.29
C GLN A 82 -28.00 -30.37 -20.77
N ARG A 83 -28.23 -29.33 -19.96
CA ARG A 83 -28.92 -28.10 -20.40
C ARG A 83 -28.14 -27.43 -21.55
N GLN A 84 -26.81 -27.29 -21.40
CA GLN A 84 -25.98 -26.71 -22.44
C GLN A 84 -26.11 -27.46 -23.77
N ARG A 85 -26.02 -28.78 -23.77
CA ARG A 85 -26.19 -29.60 -24.96
C ARG A 85 -27.56 -29.40 -25.60
N ARG A 86 -28.65 -29.31 -24.84
CA ARG A 86 -29.99 -29.06 -25.33
C ARG A 86 -30.20 -27.66 -25.87
N LEU A 87 -29.46 -26.67 -25.35
CA LEU A 87 -29.52 -25.27 -25.75
C LEU A 87 -28.49 -24.91 -26.82
N GLU A 88 -27.71 -25.85 -27.31
CA GLU A 88 -26.64 -25.61 -28.27
C GLU A 88 -27.13 -24.86 -29.53
N ASN A 89 -28.29 -25.24 -30.05
CA ASN A 89 -28.90 -24.64 -31.21
C ASN A 89 -30.43 -24.75 -31.16
N VAL A 90 -31.05 -23.84 -30.42
CA VAL A 90 -32.52 -23.79 -30.25
C VAL A 90 -33.03 -22.44 -30.76
N ASP A 91 -34.15 -22.46 -31.51
CA ASP A 91 -34.77 -21.25 -32.01
C ASP A 91 -35.19 -20.31 -30.88
N GLY A 92 -34.89 -19.01 -31.04
CA GLY A 92 -35.18 -17.96 -30.07
C GLY A 92 -34.18 -17.87 -28.92
N VAL A 93 -33.15 -18.71 -28.87
CA VAL A 93 -32.07 -18.67 -27.88
C VAL A 93 -30.73 -18.50 -28.61
N PRO A 94 -29.76 -17.76 -28.05
CA PRO A 94 -28.44 -17.67 -28.67
C PRO A 94 -27.77 -19.05 -28.72
N LYS A 95 -27.00 -19.31 -29.78
CA LYS A 95 -26.23 -20.54 -29.91
C LYS A 95 -25.19 -20.61 -28.80
N MET A 96 -25.09 -21.76 -28.17
CA MET A 96 -24.21 -21.98 -27.01
C MET A 96 -23.19 -23.08 -27.32
N THR A 97 -21.92 -22.78 -27.18
CA THR A 97 -20.81 -23.73 -27.37
C THR A 97 -19.94 -23.76 -26.12
N LEU A 98 -19.59 -24.96 -25.67
CA LEU A 98 -18.55 -25.11 -24.61
C LEU A 98 -17.23 -24.61 -25.17
N SER A 99 -16.57 -23.73 -24.40
CA SER A 99 -15.37 -23.02 -24.86
C SER A 99 -14.43 -22.72 -23.72
N THR A 100 -13.28 -22.16 -24.03
CA THR A 100 -12.32 -21.58 -23.11
C THR A 100 -12.20 -20.08 -23.33
N PRO A 101 -11.68 -19.31 -22.37
CA PRO A 101 -11.44 -17.89 -22.56
C PRO A 101 -10.60 -17.57 -23.81
N ASP A 102 -9.55 -18.34 -24.09
CA ASP A 102 -8.67 -18.11 -25.25
C ASP A 102 -9.41 -18.22 -26.56
N VAL A 103 -10.25 -19.26 -26.72
CA VAL A 103 -11.07 -19.47 -27.91
C VAL A 103 -12.10 -18.33 -28.05
N PHE A 104 -12.74 -17.97 -26.95
CA PHE A 104 -13.69 -16.86 -26.92
C PHE A 104 -13.03 -15.55 -27.37
N PHE A 105 -11.89 -15.16 -26.77
CA PHE A 105 -11.21 -13.92 -27.13
C PHE A 105 -10.71 -13.94 -28.58
N SER A 106 -10.27 -15.10 -29.10
CA SER A 106 -9.91 -15.24 -30.51
C SER A 106 -11.10 -15.01 -31.46
N HIS A 107 -12.31 -15.41 -31.06
CA HIS A 107 -13.53 -15.13 -31.80
C HIS A 107 -13.95 -13.67 -31.68
N LEU A 108 -13.91 -13.13 -30.45
CA LEU A 108 -14.25 -11.73 -30.19
C LEU A 108 -13.34 -10.78 -31.00
N GLU A 109 -12.04 -11.02 -31.02
CA GLU A 109 -11.07 -10.20 -31.76
C GLU A 109 -11.34 -10.18 -33.26
N LYS A 110 -11.77 -11.32 -33.86
CA LYS A 110 -12.11 -11.41 -35.27
C LYS A 110 -13.44 -10.76 -35.64
N ASP A 111 -14.43 -10.85 -34.74
CA ASP A 111 -15.79 -10.36 -34.94
C ASP A 111 -15.96 -8.90 -34.57
N ALA A 112 -15.22 -8.44 -33.57
CA ALA A 112 -15.40 -7.12 -33.00
C ALA A 112 -15.13 -5.98 -34.01
N ARG A 113 -16.02 -4.98 -34.03
CA ARG A 113 -15.92 -3.81 -34.90
C ARG A 113 -16.16 -2.54 -34.10
N ASN A 114 -15.23 -1.59 -34.24
CA ASN A 114 -15.37 -0.25 -33.65
C ASN A 114 -15.70 -0.28 -32.15
N LEU A 115 -15.04 -1.16 -31.40
CA LEU A 115 -15.18 -1.18 -29.93
C LEU A 115 -14.76 0.17 -29.34
N ASN A 116 -15.48 0.58 -28.32
CA ASN A 116 -15.12 1.78 -27.57
C ASN A 116 -13.84 1.56 -26.79
N LYS A 117 -13.18 2.65 -26.45
CA LYS A 117 -12.09 2.68 -25.49
C LYS A 117 -12.58 3.18 -24.14
N TRP A 118 -12.15 2.53 -23.08
CA TRP A 118 -12.25 3.02 -21.71
C TRP A 118 -10.84 3.34 -21.22
N SER A 119 -10.58 4.57 -20.87
CA SER A 119 -9.30 5.00 -20.32
C SER A 119 -9.44 5.27 -18.83
N GLY A 120 -8.51 4.77 -18.04
CA GLY A 120 -8.49 4.97 -16.59
C GLY A 120 -9.11 3.82 -15.78
N GLU A 121 -9.56 4.13 -14.58
CA GLU A 121 -10.00 3.18 -13.57
C GLU A 121 -11.28 2.43 -13.94
N LEU A 122 -11.31 1.13 -13.66
CA LEU A 122 -12.51 0.29 -13.61
C LEU A 122 -12.93 0.13 -12.15
N PHE A 123 -13.70 1.07 -11.62
CA PHE A 123 -14.08 1.11 -10.21
C PHE A 123 -15.27 0.22 -9.92
N LEU A 124 -15.11 -0.70 -8.97
CA LEU A 124 -16.20 -1.50 -8.39
C LEU A 124 -16.78 -0.76 -7.19
N GLU A 125 -18.08 -0.48 -7.21
CA GLU A 125 -18.80 0.22 -6.15
C GLU A 125 -19.21 -0.70 -4.98
N LEU A 126 -18.37 -1.68 -4.69
CA LEU A 126 -18.50 -2.66 -3.63
C LEU A 126 -17.12 -3.02 -3.08
N HIS A 127 -17.09 -3.71 -1.95
CA HIS A 127 -15.87 -4.28 -1.34
C HIS A 127 -14.87 -3.23 -0.82
N ASN A 128 -15.33 -2.02 -0.51
CA ASN A 128 -14.46 -0.91 -0.08
C ASN A 128 -13.75 -1.18 1.25
N ALA A 129 -14.35 -1.96 2.17
CA ALA A 129 -13.72 -2.32 3.43
C ALA A 129 -12.46 -3.21 3.25
N THR A 130 -12.36 -3.94 2.15
CA THR A 130 -11.24 -4.85 1.89
C THR A 130 -9.89 -4.14 1.76
N TYR A 131 -9.88 -2.84 1.52
CA TYR A 131 -8.65 -2.03 1.52
C TYR A 131 -8.01 -1.89 2.89
N THR A 132 -8.78 -1.98 3.97
CA THR A 132 -8.31 -1.70 5.34
C THR A 132 -8.57 -2.83 6.34
N THR A 133 -9.50 -3.75 6.06
CA THR A 133 -9.83 -4.87 6.96
C THR A 133 -8.59 -5.74 7.23
N HIS A 134 -8.34 -6.08 8.50
CA HIS A 134 -7.16 -6.81 8.96
C HIS A 134 -5.84 -6.13 8.54
N ALA A 135 -5.64 -4.88 8.94
CA ALA A 135 -4.50 -4.05 8.57
C ALA A 135 -3.13 -4.73 8.82
N LEU A 136 -3.00 -5.55 9.88
CA LEU A 136 -1.76 -6.28 10.16
C LEU A 136 -1.42 -7.29 9.06
N THR A 137 -2.39 -8.01 8.52
CA THR A 137 -2.19 -8.93 7.39
C THR A 137 -1.64 -8.18 6.16
N LYS A 138 -2.22 -7.01 5.85
CA LYS A 138 -1.76 -6.16 4.74
C LYS A 138 -0.36 -5.61 4.96
N LYS A 139 -0.06 -5.17 6.18
CA LYS A 139 1.28 -4.71 6.57
C LYS A 139 2.32 -5.81 6.39
N LEU A 140 2.07 -7.00 6.93
CA LEU A 140 2.98 -8.14 6.83
C LEU A 140 3.19 -8.60 5.38
N ASN A 141 2.13 -8.59 4.56
CA ASN A 141 2.25 -8.86 3.13
C ASN A 141 3.24 -7.90 2.47
N ARG A 142 3.07 -6.59 2.70
CA ARG A 142 3.92 -5.56 2.12
C ARG A 142 5.37 -5.66 2.60
N GLU A 143 5.57 -5.93 3.88
CA GLU A 143 6.91 -6.15 4.45
C GLU A 143 7.59 -7.37 3.81
N CYS A 144 6.86 -8.48 3.59
CA CYS A 144 7.39 -9.66 2.90
C CYS A 144 7.77 -9.38 1.45
N GLU A 145 6.92 -8.68 0.68
CA GLU A 145 7.22 -8.30 -0.71
C GLU A 145 8.53 -7.50 -0.80
N PHE A 146 8.70 -6.50 0.06
CA PHE A 146 9.92 -5.68 0.09
C PHE A 146 11.14 -6.46 0.56
N ALA A 147 10.98 -7.31 1.58
CA ALA A 147 12.06 -8.13 2.10
C ALA A 147 12.57 -9.12 1.06
N LEU A 148 11.66 -9.82 0.37
CA LEU A 148 11.99 -10.78 -0.69
C LEU A 148 12.65 -10.10 -1.88
N ARG A 149 12.09 -9.01 -2.40
CA ARG A 149 12.72 -8.23 -3.47
C ARG A 149 14.13 -7.79 -3.11
N THR A 150 14.31 -7.33 -1.88
CA THR A 150 15.65 -6.92 -1.38
C THR A 150 16.60 -8.11 -1.34
N ALA A 151 16.17 -9.25 -0.81
CA ALA A 151 16.98 -10.47 -0.74
C ALA A 151 17.37 -10.97 -2.13
N GLU A 152 16.42 -11.04 -3.09
CA GLU A 152 16.68 -11.43 -4.48
C GLU A 152 17.75 -10.55 -5.13
N LEU A 153 17.65 -9.23 -4.97
CA LEU A 153 18.62 -8.29 -5.50
C LEU A 153 20.03 -8.53 -4.90
N LEU A 154 20.12 -8.62 -3.57
CA LEU A 154 21.38 -8.85 -2.89
C LEU A 154 22.00 -10.19 -3.27
N CYS A 155 21.20 -11.26 -3.32
CA CYS A 155 21.66 -12.59 -3.74
C CYS A 155 22.14 -12.59 -5.20
N SER A 156 21.44 -11.89 -6.09
CA SER A 156 21.84 -11.75 -7.50
C SER A 156 23.18 -11.04 -7.62
N VAL A 157 23.37 -9.93 -6.91
CA VAL A 157 24.63 -9.19 -6.86
C VAL A 157 25.75 -10.07 -6.32
N ALA A 158 25.53 -10.75 -5.20
CA ALA A 158 26.53 -11.65 -4.59
C ALA A 158 26.91 -12.81 -5.52
N THR A 159 25.94 -13.32 -6.29
CA THR A 159 26.15 -14.36 -7.27
C THR A 159 26.95 -13.85 -8.47
N ALA A 160 26.61 -12.65 -8.97
CA ALA A 160 27.35 -12.04 -10.12
C ALA A 160 28.78 -11.70 -9.80
N LEU A 161 29.08 -11.27 -8.57
CA LEU A 161 30.45 -10.93 -8.12
C LEU A 161 31.29 -12.15 -7.70
N GLY A 162 30.67 -13.31 -7.47
CA GLY A 162 31.35 -14.53 -7.05
C GLY A 162 32.13 -15.21 -8.17
N SER A 163 33.09 -16.09 -7.81
CA SER A 163 33.79 -17.00 -8.76
C SER A 163 32.77 -18.00 -9.35
N GLU A 164 33.06 -18.58 -10.51
CA GLU A 164 32.15 -19.49 -11.22
C GLU A 164 31.69 -20.67 -10.35
N LYS A 165 32.58 -21.25 -9.55
CA LYS A 165 32.23 -22.31 -8.60
C LYS A 165 31.38 -21.84 -7.44
N ALA A 166 31.53 -20.58 -7.03
CA ALA A 166 30.71 -19.93 -5.99
C ALA A 166 29.34 -19.44 -6.54
N ARG A 167 29.23 -19.19 -7.84
CA ARG A 167 27.98 -18.76 -8.50
C ARG A 167 26.93 -19.85 -8.49
N LEU A 168 27.29 -21.10 -8.80
CA LEU A 168 26.33 -22.21 -8.89
C LEU A 168 25.77 -22.66 -7.51
N ALA A 169 26.53 -22.45 -6.43
CA ALA A 169 26.16 -22.89 -5.08
C ALA A 169 25.55 -21.77 -4.21
N ALA A 170 25.25 -20.60 -4.79
CA ALA A 170 25.15 -19.38 -3.98
C ALA A 170 23.84 -18.65 -4.02
N TYR A 171 22.99 -18.88 -4.99
CA TYR A 171 21.66 -18.28 -5.04
C TYR A 171 20.66 -19.20 -4.35
N PRO A 172 19.98 -18.76 -3.26
CA PRO A 172 19.09 -19.61 -2.48
C PRO A 172 17.71 -19.71 -3.14
N LEU A 173 17.69 -20.34 -4.33
CA LEU A 173 16.48 -20.40 -5.17
C LEU A 173 15.32 -21.12 -4.49
N GLU A 174 15.60 -22.24 -3.82
CA GLU A 174 14.56 -23.06 -3.18
C GLU A 174 13.94 -22.32 -1.97
N GLU A 175 14.78 -21.70 -1.15
CA GLU A 175 14.34 -20.95 0.03
C GLU A 175 13.52 -19.71 -0.37
N LEU A 176 13.98 -18.94 -1.36
CA LEU A 176 13.25 -17.79 -1.88
C LEU A 176 11.94 -18.20 -2.55
N SER A 177 11.97 -19.28 -3.35
CA SER A 177 10.79 -19.81 -4.00
C SER A 177 9.74 -20.32 -2.99
N SER A 178 10.19 -20.98 -1.91
CA SER A 178 9.31 -21.41 -0.83
C SER A 178 8.67 -20.22 -0.12
N SER A 179 9.46 -19.19 0.19
CA SER A 179 8.99 -17.97 0.83
C SER A 179 7.99 -17.22 -0.06
N TRP A 180 8.24 -17.12 -1.36
CA TRP A 180 7.27 -16.55 -2.31
C TRP A 180 5.96 -17.33 -2.37
N LYS A 181 6.02 -18.66 -2.33
CA LYS A 181 4.80 -19.49 -2.32
C LYS A 181 3.95 -19.23 -1.08
N ASP A 182 4.58 -19.08 0.11
CA ASP A 182 3.88 -18.75 1.34
C ASP A 182 3.21 -17.34 1.25
N VAL A 183 3.89 -16.35 0.67
CA VAL A 183 3.32 -15.01 0.45
C VAL A 183 2.17 -15.06 -0.55
N LEU A 184 2.35 -15.73 -1.70
CA LEU A 184 1.35 -15.82 -2.77
C LEU A 184 0.10 -16.60 -2.31
N LEU A 185 0.27 -17.63 -1.47
CA LEU A 185 -0.86 -18.32 -0.84
C LEU A 185 -1.71 -17.35 -0.02
N ASN A 186 -1.06 -16.47 0.76
CA ASN A 186 -1.75 -15.49 1.59
C ASN A 186 -2.33 -14.31 0.81
N GLN A 187 -1.99 -14.15 -0.48
CA GLN A 187 -2.64 -13.18 -1.38
C GLN A 187 -3.96 -13.69 -1.98
N PHE A 188 -4.42 -14.85 -1.55
CA PHE A 188 -5.75 -15.35 -1.91
C PHE A 188 -6.83 -14.30 -1.58
N HIS A 189 -7.86 -14.22 -2.44
CA HIS A 189 -8.83 -13.11 -2.47
C HIS A 189 -9.71 -12.95 -1.22
N ASP A 190 -9.65 -13.86 -0.25
CA ASP A 190 -10.29 -13.74 1.06
C ASP A 190 -9.28 -13.54 2.19
N VAL A 191 -8.01 -13.93 2.02
CA VAL A 191 -6.97 -13.79 3.06
C VAL A 191 -6.43 -12.36 3.08
N LEU A 192 -5.86 -11.88 1.97
CA LEU A 192 -5.30 -10.52 1.89
C LEU A 192 -6.36 -9.42 2.10
N PRO A 193 -7.58 -9.51 1.54
CA PRO A 193 -8.66 -8.55 1.81
C PRO A 193 -9.15 -8.55 3.26
N GLY A 194 -8.94 -9.64 4.00
CA GLY A 194 -9.37 -9.75 5.40
C GLY A 194 -10.76 -10.32 5.60
N SER A 195 -11.37 -10.88 4.57
CA SER A 195 -12.72 -11.48 4.61
C SER A 195 -12.73 -12.96 4.98
N CYS A 196 -11.56 -13.53 5.29
CA CYS A 196 -11.41 -14.92 5.72
C CYS A 196 -11.83 -15.13 7.19
N ILE A 197 -12.01 -16.39 7.57
CA ILE A 197 -12.25 -16.76 8.97
C ILE A 197 -11.03 -16.47 9.86
N THR A 198 -11.26 -16.32 11.16
CA THR A 198 -10.20 -15.99 12.15
C THR A 198 -9.02 -16.94 12.09
N GLN A 199 -9.26 -18.25 11.93
CA GLN A 199 -8.17 -19.25 11.86
C GLN A 199 -7.26 -19.01 10.65
N ALA A 200 -7.83 -18.76 9.48
CA ALA A 200 -7.05 -18.47 8.26
C ALA A 200 -6.19 -17.20 8.41
N ARG A 201 -6.71 -16.17 9.09
CA ARG A 201 -5.95 -14.96 9.42
C ARG A 201 -4.76 -15.28 10.33
N VAL A 202 -4.97 -16.06 11.40
CA VAL A 202 -3.89 -16.43 12.33
C VAL A 202 -2.80 -17.22 11.59
N ASP A 203 -3.19 -18.18 10.76
CA ASP A 203 -2.25 -19.00 9.99
C ASP A 203 -1.47 -18.14 8.97
N ALA A 204 -2.14 -17.19 8.30
CA ALA A 204 -1.51 -16.25 7.38
C ALA A 204 -0.47 -15.37 8.07
N GLU A 205 -0.81 -14.80 9.24
CA GLU A 205 0.14 -14.01 10.03
C GLU A 205 1.36 -14.83 10.47
N CYS A 206 1.17 -16.09 10.85
CA CYS A 206 2.27 -17.00 11.18
C CYS A 206 3.19 -17.25 9.97
N LEU A 207 2.62 -17.50 8.79
CA LEU A 207 3.38 -17.70 7.55
C LEU A 207 4.17 -16.45 7.18
N TYR A 208 3.57 -15.26 7.21
CA TYR A 208 4.28 -14.01 6.94
C TYR A 208 5.47 -13.78 7.89
N ARG A 209 5.28 -14.02 9.21
CA ARG A 209 6.36 -13.88 10.19
C ARG A 209 7.49 -14.87 9.95
N LYS A 210 7.16 -16.11 9.56
CA LYS A 210 8.14 -17.11 9.13
C LYS A 210 8.93 -16.62 7.93
N VAL A 211 8.25 -16.13 6.89
CA VAL A 211 8.91 -15.59 5.68
C VAL A 211 9.85 -14.44 6.03
N LEU A 212 9.42 -13.48 6.84
CA LEU A 212 10.28 -12.36 7.26
C LEU A 212 11.54 -12.85 7.99
N LYS A 213 11.42 -13.86 8.85
CA LYS A 213 12.57 -14.46 9.54
C LYS A 213 13.51 -15.16 8.54
N ASP A 214 12.97 -16.05 7.70
CA ASP A 214 13.77 -16.82 6.74
C ASP A 214 14.51 -15.89 5.77
N VAL A 215 13.84 -14.86 5.26
CA VAL A 215 14.41 -13.85 4.39
C VAL A 215 15.49 -13.00 5.09
N GLN A 216 15.28 -12.68 6.37
CA GLN A 216 16.29 -11.98 7.16
C GLN A 216 17.58 -12.80 7.29
N GLU A 217 17.48 -14.10 7.54
CA GLU A 217 18.64 -15.00 7.58
C GLU A 217 19.36 -15.08 6.23
N ILE A 218 18.61 -15.13 5.13
CA ILE A 218 19.17 -15.08 3.77
C ILE A 218 19.94 -13.75 3.55
N LYS A 219 19.35 -12.63 3.90
CA LYS A 219 20.00 -11.31 3.79
C LYS A 219 21.29 -11.25 4.59
N GLU A 220 21.28 -11.69 5.85
CA GLU A 220 22.47 -11.69 6.70
C GLU A 220 23.61 -12.56 6.14
N LYS A 221 23.28 -13.78 5.68
CA LYS A 221 24.26 -14.65 5.01
C LYS A 221 24.84 -14.00 3.76
N THR A 222 23.99 -13.35 2.97
CA THR A 222 24.39 -12.67 1.74
C THR A 222 25.25 -11.45 2.01
N MET A 223 24.91 -10.66 3.04
CA MET A 223 25.71 -9.51 3.47
C MET A 223 27.10 -9.92 3.95
N ARG A 224 27.20 -10.98 4.75
CA ARG A 224 28.51 -11.52 5.16
C ARG A 224 29.33 -11.96 3.96
N ARG A 225 28.70 -12.53 2.95
CA ARG A 225 29.37 -12.94 1.72
C ARG A 225 29.88 -11.76 0.87
N LEU A 226 29.07 -10.67 0.79
CA LEU A 226 29.41 -9.47 0.03
C LEU A 226 30.52 -8.65 0.70
N PHE A 227 30.49 -8.54 2.02
CA PHE A 227 31.34 -7.61 2.79
C PHE A 227 32.27 -8.31 3.80
N GLY A 228 32.21 -9.64 3.91
CA GLY A 228 32.97 -10.42 4.87
C GLY A 228 32.38 -10.51 6.26
N ASP A 229 32.96 -11.40 7.09
CA ASP A 229 32.66 -11.42 8.54
C ASP A 229 33.49 -10.30 9.18
N HIS A 230 32.94 -9.13 9.31
CA HIS A 230 33.55 -8.00 10.03
C HIS A 230 33.50 -8.26 11.54
N LYS A 231 34.36 -9.14 12.01
CA LYS A 231 34.83 -9.09 13.40
C LYS A 231 35.65 -7.81 13.50
N ALA A 232 35.28 -6.94 14.43
CA ALA A 232 35.94 -5.67 14.67
C ALA A 232 37.44 -5.81 14.43
N ASN A 233 37.93 -5.30 13.30
CA ASN A 233 39.37 -5.24 13.05
C ASN A 233 39.97 -4.28 14.06
N VAL A 234 41.08 -4.68 14.68
CA VAL A 234 41.74 -4.00 15.76
C VAL A 234 42.28 -2.60 15.37
N ASP A 235 42.16 -2.22 14.08
CA ASP A 235 42.70 -0.98 13.52
C ASP A 235 41.73 0.21 13.46
N GLY A 236 40.57 0.15 14.18
CA GLY A 236 39.74 1.34 14.39
C GLY A 236 38.88 1.81 13.22
N ALA A 237 38.79 1.05 12.12
CA ALA A 237 37.89 1.42 11.01
C ALA A 237 36.39 1.18 11.36
N CYS A 238 35.53 2.11 11.00
CA CYS A 238 34.10 1.95 11.10
C CYS A 238 33.60 1.05 9.96
N ASP A 239 32.98 -0.08 10.31
CA ASP A 239 32.54 -1.10 9.35
C ASP A 239 31.02 -1.14 9.15
N ALA A 240 30.32 -0.02 9.30
CA ALA A 240 28.92 0.07 8.91
C ALA A 240 28.80 0.19 7.39
N VAL A 241 28.03 -0.70 6.79
CA VAL A 241 27.71 -0.67 5.37
C VAL A 241 26.22 -0.44 5.20
N PHE A 242 25.87 0.62 4.49
CA PHE A 242 24.49 0.96 4.12
C PHE A 242 24.26 0.60 2.66
N ILE A 243 23.20 -0.13 2.37
CA ILE A 243 22.85 -0.55 1.03
C ILE A 243 21.53 0.08 0.63
N ASN A 244 21.52 0.69 -0.55
CA ASN A 244 20.33 1.18 -1.21
C ASN A 244 19.92 0.22 -2.34
N THR A 245 18.81 -0.47 -2.18
CA THR A 245 18.28 -1.39 -3.19
C THR A 245 17.31 -0.72 -4.16
N LEU A 246 17.12 0.60 -4.05
CA LEU A 246 16.27 1.39 -4.92
C LEU A 246 17.04 1.98 -6.10
N SER A 247 16.36 2.32 -7.17
CA SER A 247 16.94 2.84 -8.41
C SER A 247 17.23 4.35 -8.39
N TRP A 248 17.13 5.00 -7.22
CA TRP A 248 17.47 6.42 -7.02
C TRP A 248 18.36 6.60 -5.80
N PRO A 249 19.20 7.66 -5.76
CA PRO A 249 20.04 7.94 -4.61
C PRO A 249 19.22 8.39 -3.41
N ARG A 250 19.70 8.10 -2.20
CA ARG A 250 19.04 8.45 -0.95
C ARG A 250 19.98 9.13 0.02
N LEU A 251 19.51 10.24 0.59
CA LEU A 251 20.13 10.88 1.76
C LEU A 251 19.26 10.59 2.97
N GLU A 252 19.77 9.81 3.92
CA GLU A 252 18.99 9.32 5.08
C GLU A 252 19.65 9.70 6.40
N ILE A 253 18.82 9.91 7.42
CA ILE A 253 19.27 9.95 8.80
C ILE A 253 19.04 8.55 9.41
N VAL A 254 20.14 7.90 9.78
CA VAL A 254 20.13 6.52 10.25
C VAL A 254 20.72 6.41 11.65
N GLU A 255 20.18 5.49 12.44
CA GLU A 255 20.71 5.16 13.76
C GLU A 255 21.76 4.06 13.62
N VAL A 256 22.91 4.27 14.25
CA VAL A 256 23.97 3.28 14.38
C VAL A 256 24.15 2.90 15.84
N PRO A 257 24.42 1.63 16.18
CA PRO A 257 24.46 1.14 17.55
C PRO A 257 25.78 1.46 18.28
N TRP A 258 26.32 2.63 18.04
CA TRP A 258 27.55 3.11 18.65
C TRP A 258 27.33 4.48 19.29
N SER A 259 28.02 4.71 20.39
CA SER A 259 28.08 6.04 21.00
C SER A 259 28.85 7.02 20.11
N ARG A 260 28.65 8.31 20.34
CA ARG A 260 29.40 9.39 19.68
C ARG A 260 30.92 9.22 19.82
N ASP A 261 31.38 8.83 21.02
CA ASP A 261 32.79 8.59 21.30
C ASP A 261 33.38 7.42 20.53
N GLU A 262 32.62 6.33 20.37
CA GLU A 262 33.01 5.19 19.56
C GLU A 262 33.05 5.54 18.08
N LEU A 263 32.07 6.29 17.58
CA LEU A 263 32.03 6.78 16.21
C LEU A 263 33.20 7.71 15.91
N SER A 264 33.51 8.63 16.79
CA SER A 264 34.61 9.58 16.62
C SER A 264 35.98 8.90 16.55
N LYS A 265 36.12 7.72 17.13
CA LYS A 265 37.31 6.89 17.01
C LYS A 265 37.37 6.04 15.73
N ARG A 266 36.21 5.77 15.13
CA ARG A 266 36.07 4.86 13.99
C ARG A 266 35.91 5.59 12.64
N CYS A 267 35.33 6.79 12.67
CA CYS A 267 35.00 7.56 11.46
C CYS A 267 35.72 8.90 11.48
N TRP A 268 36.12 9.35 10.29
CA TRP A 268 36.54 10.73 10.11
C TRP A 268 35.33 11.65 10.10
N ILE A 269 35.39 12.74 10.88
CA ILE A 269 34.30 13.73 10.96
C ILE A 269 34.73 14.95 10.15
N GLU A 270 33.94 15.33 9.16
CA GLU A 270 34.20 16.49 8.32
C GLU A 270 33.84 17.77 9.09
N GLY A 271 34.86 18.43 9.61
CA GLY A 271 34.74 19.65 10.42
C GLY A 271 34.49 19.35 11.91
N VAL A 272 34.84 20.30 12.75
CA VAL A 272 34.51 20.28 14.19
C VAL A 272 33.11 20.86 14.34
N ASP A 273 32.08 20.07 14.02
CA ASP A 273 30.71 20.58 14.06
C ASP A 273 29.81 19.63 14.84
N ASP A 274 29.19 20.15 15.91
CA ASP A 274 28.23 19.41 16.75
C ASP A 274 26.98 18.95 15.96
N HIS A 275 26.83 19.39 14.72
CA HIS A 275 25.68 19.07 13.87
C HIS A 275 25.86 17.81 12.99
N ALA A 276 26.99 17.11 13.10
CA ALA A 276 27.25 15.89 12.33
C ALA A 276 26.59 14.64 12.92
N MET A 277 26.33 14.63 14.21
CA MET A 277 25.82 13.48 14.96
C MET A 277 24.81 13.91 16.00
N GLN A 278 23.88 13.02 16.35
CA GLN A 278 22.91 13.22 17.42
C GLN A 278 22.80 11.94 18.26
N ASP A 279 22.99 12.09 19.58
CA ASP A 279 22.81 10.97 20.51
C ASP A 279 21.33 10.61 20.65
N VAL A 280 21.02 9.32 20.65
CA VAL A 280 19.70 8.75 20.87
C VAL A 280 19.82 7.57 21.86
N PRO A 281 18.72 7.11 22.47
CA PRO A 281 18.79 6.09 23.53
C PRO A 281 19.56 4.82 23.18
N ASN A 282 19.54 4.37 21.93
CA ASN A 282 20.14 3.10 21.51
C ASN A 282 21.39 3.28 20.63
N GLY A 283 21.90 4.51 20.49
CA GLY A 283 23.08 4.76 19.66
C GLY A 283 23.23 6.22 19.25
N THR A 284 23.64 6.42 18.02
CA THR A 284 23.86 7.76 17.47
C THR A 284 23.27 7.86 16.06
N LEU A 285 22.53 8.93 15.79
CA LEU A 285 22.09 9.27 14.45
C LEU A 285 23.24 9.86 13.63
N VAL A 286 23.34 9.41 12.38
CA VAL A 286 24.28 9.93 11.38
C VAL A 286 23.55 10.13 10.04
N SER A 287 24.08 11.04 9.22
CA SER A 287 23.58 11.25 7.86
C SER A 287 24.40 10.39 6.88
N VAL A 288 23.72 9.64 6.03
CA VAL A 288 24.34 8.82 4.99
C VAL A 288 23.74 9.11 3.63
N ASN A 289 24.60 9.23 2.62
CA ASN A 289 24.19 9.37 1.23
C ASN A 289 24.56 8.09 0.48
N VAL A 290 23.57 7.38 -0.02
CA VAL A 290 23.76 6.09 -0.69
C VAL A 290 23.29 6.20 -2.15
N ALA A 291 24.17 5.90 -3.08
CA ALA A 291 23.88 5.92 -4.51
C ALA A 291 22.74 4.95 -4.88
N ALA A 292 22.09 5.19 -6.03
CA ALA A 292 21.10 4.28 -6.60
C ALA A 292 21.68 2.89 -6.82
N ALA A 293 20.96 1.84 -6.41
CA ALA A 293 21.39 0.44 -6.48
C ALA A 293 22.84 0.24 -5.99
N GLY A 294 23.24 0.94 -4.93
CA GLY A 294 24.61 1.05 -4.48
C GLY A 294 24.77 0.81 -2.98
N TYR A 295 25.99 1.01 -2.51
CA TYR A 295 26.31 0.94 -1.09
C TYR A 295 27.19 2.11 -0.65
N HIS A 296 27.18 2.37 0.65
CA HIS A 296 28.04 3.34 1.31
C HIS A 296 28.70 2.69 2.53
N VAL A 297 30.01 2.80 2.64
CA VAL A 297 30.75 2.40 3.83
C VAL A 297 30.95 3.65 4.69
N LEU A 298 30.49 3.60 5.93
CA LEU A 298 30.59 4.73 6.85
C LEU A 298 32.06 4.92 7.26
N ARG A 299 32.75 5.82 6.60
CA ARG A 299 34.15 6.21 6.94
C ARG A 299 34.24 7.67 7.35
N GLY A 300 33.33 8.48 6.88
CA GLY A 300 33.23 9.91 7.20
C GLY A 300 31.79 10.30 7.50
N ILE A 301 31.62 11.25 8.38
CA ILE A 301 30.33 11.78 8.79
C ILE A 301 30.27 13.25 8.38
N ALA A 302 29.29 13.61 7.54
CA ALA A 302 29.09 14.97 7.06
C ALA A 302 28.15 15.74 7.99
N SER A 303 28.46 17.00 8.22
CA SER A 303 27.62 17.92 9.00
C SER A 303 26.49 18.53 8.17
N HIS A 304 25.34 18.74 8.78
CA HIS A 304 24.24 19.53 8.23
C HIS A 304 24.36 20.99 8.62
N LYS A 305 24.48 21.88 7.62
CA LYS A 305 24.66 23.35 7.83
C LYS A 305 23.46 23.99 8.59
N VAL A 306 22.27 23.41 8.47
CA VAL A 306 21.08 23.90 9.11
C VAL A 306 20.48 22.75 9.91
N PRO A 307 20.56 22.81 11.24
CA PRO A 307 20.00 21.78 12.12
C PRO A 307 18.48 21.76 12.06
N VAL A 308 17.89 20.64 12.40
CA VAL A 308 16.47 20.53 12.74
C VAL A 308 16.27 20.84 14.21
N SER A 309 15.11 21.37 14.59
CA SER A 309 14.76 21.60 15.99
C SER A 309 13.29 21.34 16.28
N ALA A 310 13.02 21.03 17.55
CA ALA A 310 11.70 21.06 18.18
C ALA A 310 11.73 22.06 19.31
N GLU A 311 10.75 22.92 19.37
CA GLU A 311 10.67 24.01 20.37
C GLU A 311 9.24 24.15 20.90
N GLN A 312 9.11 24.48 22.19
CA GLN A 312 7.84 24.91 22.78
C GLN A 312 7.62 26.40 22.41
N LYS A 313 6.52 26.68 21.70
CA LYS A 313 6.18 28.07 21.29
C LYS A 313 5.26 28.78 22.27
N GLY A 314 4.47 28.05 23.02
CA GLY A 314 3.50 28.50 23.99
C GLY A 314 3.03 27.36 24.87
N PRO A 315 2.06 27.53 25.76
CA PRO A 315 1.62 26.46 26.65
C PRO A 315 1.04 25.27 25.88
N ASP A 316 0.42 25.51 24.73
CA ASP A 316 -0.35 24.50 23.99
C ASP A 316 0.17 24.30 22.56
N SER A 317 1.39 24.74 22.25
CA SER A 317 1.91 24.70 20.88
C SER A 317 3.38 24.33 20.85
N LEU A 318 3.71 23.39 19.94
CA LEU A 318 5.06 22.91 19.64
C LEU A 318 5.40 23.25 18.19
N VAL A 319 6.66 23.52 17.90
CA VAL A 319 7.14 23.81 16.53
C VAL A 319 8.27 22.86 16.17
N LEU A 320 8.11 22.17 15.05
CA LEU A 320 9.18 21.43 14.38
C LEU A 320 9.65 22.24 13.17
N LYS A 321 10.95 22.43 13.01
CA LYS A 321 11.49 23.16 11.87
C LYS A 321 12.83 22.62 11.39
N ASN A 322 13.02 22.64 10.07
CA ASN A 322 14.29 22.38 9.41
C ASN A 322 14.54 23.40 8.28
N ARG A 323 15.50 23.12 7.41
CA ARG A 323 15.80 24.00 6.25
C ARG A 323 14.68 24.08 5.21
N PHE A 324 13.76 23.14 5.19
CA PHE A 324 12.70 23.02 4.17
C PHE A 324 11.34 23.52 4.63
N LEU A 325 10.97 23.20 5.86
CA LEU A 325 9.62 23.44 6.38
C LEU A 325 9.61 23.84 7.85
N GLU A 326 8.48 24.41 8.27
CA GLU A 326 8.10 24.68 9.64
C GLU A 326 6.68 24.19 9.87
N ALA A 327 6.50 23.33 10.88
CA ALA A 327 5.22 22.76 11.28
C ALA A 327 4.92 23.12 12.73
N GLU A 328 3.73 23.65 13.00
CA GLU A 328 3.23 23.93 14.35
C GLU A 328 2.20 22.86 14.73
N LEU A 329 2.34 22.31 15.92
CA LEU A 329 1.52 21.21 16.45
C LEU A 329 0.81 21.66 17.73
N ASN A 330 -0.44 21.24 17.91
CA ASN A 330 -1.13 21.35 19.20
C ASN A 330 -0.77 20.17 20.15
N LEU A 331 -1.34 20.16 21.34
CA LEU A 331 -1.09 19.10 22.34
C LEU A 331 -1.67 17.73 21.97
N LEU A 332 -2.53 17.65 20.94
CA LEU A 332 -3.03 16.38 20.40
C LEU A 332 -2.14 15.82 19.26
N GLY A 333 -1.07 16.54 18.89
CA GLY A 333 -0.22 16.19 17.76
C GLY A 333 -0.82 16.57 16.40
N GLU A 334 -1.91 17.32 16.39
CA GLU A 334 -2.48 17.82 15.15
C GLU A 334 -1.64 18.98 14.60
N ILE A 335 -1.45 19.01 13.29
CA ILE A 335 -0.70 20.06 12.59
C ILE A 335 -1.63 21.25 12.36
N THR A 336 -1.41 22.32 13.09
CA THR A 336 -2.19 23.56 13.01
C THR A 336 -1.62 24.56 12.01
N SER A 337 -0.33 24.44 11.69
CA SER A 337 0.34 25.25 10.66
C SER A 337 1.41 24.43 9.96
N LEU A 338 1.47 24.52 8.65
CA LEU A 338 2.54 23.95 7.82
C LEU A 338 2.94 24.97 6.76
N LYS A 339 4.22 25.34 6.75
CA LYS A 339 4.80 26.28 5.79
C LYS A 339 6.10 25.75 5.23
N LEU A 340 6.32 25.92 3.94
CA LEU A 340 7.64 25.72 3.34
C LEU A 340 8.49 26.98 3.55
N ARG A 341 9.78 26.78 3.83
CA ARG A 341 10.72 27.91 4.13
C ARG A 341 10.90 28.90 2.99
N ASN A 342 10.67 28.49 1.77
CA ASN A 342 10.75 29.31 0.56
C ASN A 342 9.38 29.79 0.04
N CYS A 343 8.31 29.56 0.79
CA CYS A 343 6.95 29.88 0.38
C CYS A 343 6.14 30.46 1.55
N ALA A 344 5.48 31.56 1.34
CA ALA A 344 4.65 32.22 2.37
C ALA A 344 3.28 31.52 2.56
N LYS A 345 2.94 30.56 1.71
CA LYS A 345 1.64 29.86 1.76
C LYS A 345 1.51 29.04 3.03
N GLN A 346 0.35 29.16 3.70
CA GLN A 346 -0.11 28.25 4.73
C GLN A 346 -0.80 27.06 4.08
N PHE A 347 -0.27 25.85 4.32
CA PHE A 347 -0.79 24.61 3.71
C PHE A 347 -1.92 23.95 4.51
N VAL A 348 -2.12 24.33 5.76
CA VAL A 348 -3.27 23.90 6.58
C VAL A 348 -4.41 24.89 6.39
N ARG A 349 -5.61 24.40 6.09
CA ARG A 349 -6.82 25.23 5.96
C ARG A 349 -7.29 25.70 7.33
N GLN A 350 -7.30 27.01 7.55
CA GLN A 350 -7.72 27.61 8.81
C GLN A 350 -9.25 27.72 8.93
N PRO A 351 -9.85 27.48 10.10
CA PRO A 351 -9.23 27.20 11.41
C PRO A 351 -9.00 25.69 11.68
N GLU A 352 -9.07 24.86 10.68
CA GLU A 352 -8.93 23.40 10.78
C GLU A 352 -7.47 22.99 11.02
N SER A 353 -7.25 21.68 11.24
CA SER A 353 -5.93 21.07 11.39
C SER A 353 -5.76 19.89 10.44
N CYS A 354 -4.51 19.49 10.20
CA CYS A 354 -4.14 18.25 9.54
C CYS A 354 -3.69 17.21 10.57
N ASN A 355 -3.64 15.94 10.18
CA ASN A 355 -3.29 14.84 11.08
C ASN A 355 -4.29 14.70 12.23
N SER A 356 -5.57 14.94 11.94
CA SER A 356 -6.67 14.85 12.90
C SER A 356 -7.32 13.48 12.82
N PHE A 357 -7.41 12.77 13.94
CA PHE A 357 -8.04 11.45 13.98
C PHE A 357 -9.54 11.57 14.18
N VAL A 358 -10.28 10.89 13.33
CA VAL A 358 -11.75 10.85 13.34
C VAL A 358 -12.25 9.42 13.37
N LEU A 359 -13.38 9.22 14.02
CA LEU A 359 -14.02 7.93 14.22
C LEU A 359 -15.42 7.95 13.63
N PHE A 360 -15.74 6.88 12.93
CA PHE A 360 -17.06 6.65 12.34
C PHE A 360 -17.66 5.37 12.89
N ASP A 361 -18.98 5.24 12.76
CA ASP A 361 -19.66 3.98 12.98
C ASP A 361 -19.62 3.16 11.70
N ASP A 362 -19.16 1.91 11.80
CA ASP A 362 -19.01 0.97 10.70
C ASP A 362 -20.04 -0.16 10.87
N ILE A 363 -21.20 0.04 10.25
CA ILE A 363 -22.35 -0.89 10.34
C ILE A 363 -22.87 -1.08 8.91
N PRO A 364 -22.20 -1.90 8.09
CA PRO A 364 -22.65 -2.16 6.72
C PRO A 364 -23.94 -2.96 6.70
N LEU A 365 -24.71 -2.82 5.62
CA LEU A 365 -25.95 -3.57 5.42
C LEU A 365 -25.70 -5.07 5.23
N PHE A 366 -24.59 -5.41 4.56
CA PHE A 366 -24.17 -6.78 4.24
C PHE A 366 -22.64 -6.87 4.27
N TRP A 367 -22.10 -8.06 4.58
CA TRP A 367 -20.71 -8.40 4.38
C TRP A 367 -19.72 -7.51 5.14
N ASP A 368 -19.79 -7.54 6.46
CA ASP A 368 -19.02 -6.68 7.39
C ASP A 368 -17.53 -6.53 7.05
N ALA A 369 -16.87 -7.60 6.62
CA ALA A 369 -15.46 -7.56 6.26
C ALA A 369 -15.21 -7.03 4.84
N TRP A 370 -16.24 -6.97 4.00
CA TRP A 370 -16.15 -6.61 2.60
C TRP A 370 -16.49 -5.14 2.34
N ASP A 371 -17.49 -4.59 3.04
CA ASP A 371 -18.05 -3.29 2.70
C ASP A 371 -18.05 -2.30 3.86
N VAL A 372 -17.79 -1.05 3.49
CA VAL A 372 -18.07 0.16 4.26
C VAL A 372 -19.08 0.96 3.44
N MET A 373 -20.20 1.33 4.04
CA MET A 373 -21.24 2.10 3.36
C MET A 373 -20.98 3.61 3.50
N ASP A 374 -21.32 4.39 2.48
CA ASP A 374 -21.10 5.84 2.42
C ASP A 374 -21.77 6.61 3.56
N TYR A 375 -22.89 6.13 4.09
CA TYR A 375 -23.58 6.74 5.24
C TYR A 375 -22.75 6.73 6.54
N HIS A 376 -21.62 6.00 6.62
CA HIS A 376 -20.71 6.14 7.76
C HIS A 376 -20.26 7.59 7.95
N LEU A 377 -20.17 8.38 6.85
CA LEU A 377 -19.78 9.78 6.89
C LEU A 377 -20.67 10.64 7.78
N GLU A 378 -21.94 10.27 7.95
CA GLU A 378 -22.91 10.97 8.81
C GLU A 378 -22.61 10.80 10.32
N THR A 379 -21.81 9.81 10.67
CA THR A 379 -21.49 9.46 12.07
C THR A 379 -20.16 10.02 12.55
N ARG A 380 -19.53 10.88 11.75
CA ARG A 380 -18.20 11.45 12.00
C ARG A 380 -18.11 12.14 13.36
N LYS A 381 -17.13 11.77 14.15
CA LYS A 381 -16.78 12.41 15.43
C LYS A 381 -15.26 12.39 15.65
N SER A 382 -14.76 13.21 16.58
CA SER A 382 -13.35 13.11 17.01
C SER A 382 -13.05 11.70 17.52
N ALA A 383 -11.93 11.13 17.13
CA ALA A 383 -11.45 9.86 17.65
C ALA A 383 -10.84 10.00 19.06
N VAL A 384 -10.38 11.21 19.42
CA VAL A 384 -9.72 11.47 20.70
C VAL A 384 -10.76 11.43 21.82
N GLY A 385 -10.74 10.35 22.61
CA GLY A 385 -11.58 10.21 23.81
C GLY A 385 -10.99 10.94 25.00
N LYS A 386 -9.77 10.56 25.39
CA LYS A 386 -9.03 11.17 26.51
C LYS A 386 -7.56 11.30 26.13
N LEU A 387 -6.99 12.47 26.35
CA LEU A 387 -5.57 12.70 26.25
C LEU A 387 -4.87 11.97 27.42
N LEU A 388 -4.02 11.01 27.11
CA LEU A 388 -3.27 10.20 28.09
C LEU A 388 -1.90 10.82 28.36
N GLU A 389 -1.18 11.15 27.31
CA GLU A 389 0.10 11.86 27.35
C GLU A 389 0.03 12.99 26.30
N PRO A 390 0.08 14.26 26.70
CA PRO A 390 0.06 15.38 25.77
C PRO A 390 1.31 15.36 24.89
N ALA A 391 1.23 16.01 23.74
CA ALA A 391 2.36 16.13 22.84
C ALA A 391 3.57 16.72 23.56
N THR A 392 4.67 15.98 23.58
CA THR A 392 5.93 16.34 24.23
C THR A 392 7.10 16.13 23.28
N ILE A 393 8.12 16.98 23.42
CA ILE A 393 9.35 16.86 22.63
C ILE A 393 10.11 15.63 23.15
N LEU A 394 10.35 14.67 22.25
CA LEU A 394 11.22 13.50 22.51
C LEU A 394 12.68 13.85 22.29
N GLU A 395 12.94 14.52 21.19
CA GLU A 395 14.27 14.91 20.76
C GLU A 395 14.22 16.22 19.98
N SER A 396 15.26 17.02 20.16
CA SER A 396 15.48 18.24 19.41
C SER A 396 16.97 18.36 19.19
N GLY A 397 17.43 17.86 18.06
CA GLY A 397 18.86 17.79 17.84
C GLY A 397 19.20 18.02 16.40
N PRO A 398 20.49 18.06 16.03
CA PRO A 398 20.85 18.60 14.74
C PRO A 398 20.32 17.78 13.54
N LEU A 399 20.09 16.48 13.74
CA LEU A 399 19.70 15.57 12.67
C LEU A 399 18.22 15.20 12.66
N ARG A 400 17.62 15.08 13.88
CA ARG A 400 16.22 14.69 14.05
C ARG A 400 15.57 15.48 15.17
N ALA A 401 14.31 15.89 14.93
CA ALA A 401 13.42 16.41 15.94
C ALA A 401 12.16 15.55 15.98
N GLY A 402 11.66 15.25 17.15
CA GLY A 402 10.52 14.37 17.36
C GLY A 402 9.59 14.84 18.45
N VAL A 403 8.30 14.62 18.24
CA VAL A 403 7.21 14.87 19.20
C VAL A 403 6.40 13.58 19.35
N ARG A 404 6.03 13.25 20.59
CA ARG A 404 5.20 12.10 20.90
C ARG A 404 3.94 12.52 21.62
N VAL A 405 2.82 11.87 21.29
CA VAL A 405 1.53 12.04 21.93
C VAL A 405 0.86 10.68 22.10
N LYS A 406 0.03 10.52 23.14
CA LYS A 406 -0.78 9.32 23.36
C LYS A 406 -2.17 9.70 23.83
N PHE A 407 -3.18 9.07 23.25
CA PHE A 407 -4.57 9.28 23.61
C PHE A 407 -5.40 8.01 23.50
N ALA A 408 -6.51 7.99 24.23
CA ALA A 408 -7.52 6.95 24.09
C ALA A 408 -8.34 7.20 22.83
N VAL A 409 -8.60 6.14 22.08
CA VAL A 409 -9.46 6.15 20.87
C VAL A 409 -10.76 5.44 21.20
N GLY A 410 -11.89 6.08 20.93
CA GLY A 410 -13.19 5.50 21.28
C GLY A 410 -13.32 5.21 22.77
N SER A 411 -13.67 3.98 23.11
CA SER A 411 -13.92 3.57 24.50
C SER A 411 -12.92 2.57 25.07
N LYS A 412 -12.16 1.86 24.23
CA LYS A 412 -11.34 0.72 24.64
C LYS A 412 -9.94 0.71 24.03
N SER A 413 -9.69 1.55 23.03
CA SER A 413 -8.46 1.54 22.24
C SER A 413 -7.54 2.69 22.62
N THR A 414 -6.27 2.55 22.28
CA THR A 414 -5.28 3.63 22.44
C THR A 414 -4.48 3.83 21.16
N LEU A 415 -4.03 5.06 20.94
CA LEU A 415 -3.13 5.43 19.86
C LEU A 415 -1.94 6.20 20.43
N THR A 416 -0.75 5.75 20.06
CA THR A 416 0.50 6.46 20.29
C THR A 416 1.01 6.95 18.94
N GLN A 417 1.33 8.24 18.86
CA GLN A 417 1.85 8.83 17.63
C GLN A 417 3.20 9.49 17.90
N THR A 418 4.16 9.24 17.01
CA THR A 418 5.45 9.93 16.99
C THR A 418 5.57 10.69 15.67
N ILE A 419 5.71 12.00 15.75
CA ILE A 419 5.85 12.89 14.59
C ILE A 419 7.31 13.31 14.53
N VAL A 420 7.98 12.98 13.44
CA VAL A 420 9.41 13.14 13.24
C VAL A 420 9.70 14.05 12.06
N LEU A 421 10.65 14.96 12.24
CA LEU A 421 11.23 15.77 11.18
C LEU A 421 12.75 15.53 11.17
N ASP A 422 13.25 15.04 10.05
CA ASP A 422 14.68 14.87 9.82
C ASP A 422 15.29 16.09 9.09
N ALA A 423 16.54 16.42 9.40
CA ALA A 423 17.26 17.56 8.78
C ALA A 423 17.38 17.42 7.25
N ALA A 424 17.42 16.18 6.75
CA ALA A 424 17.60 15.85 5.33
C ALA A 424 16.31 15.92 4.52
N HIS A 425 15.12 15.89 5.14
CA HIS A 425 13.87 15.63 4.44
C HIS A 425 12.91 16.84 4.42
N PRO A 426 12.20 17.06 3.30
CA PRO A 426 11.19 18.11 3.17
C PRO A 426 9.78 17.67 3.61
N TYR A 427 9.67 16.69 4.49
CA TYR A 427 8.39 16.11 4.95
C TYR A 427 8.44 15.68 6.41
N LEU A 428 7.28 15.66 7.04
CA LEU A 428 7.06 15.04 8.35
C LEU A 428 6.81 13.53 8.17
N ARG A 429 7.45 12.71 8.99
CA ARG A 429 7.14 11.30 9.12
C ARG A 429 6.27 11.12 10.36
N VAL A 430 5.15 10.45 10.21
CA VAL A 430 4.21 10.17 11.29
C VAL A 430 4.14 8.67 11.51
N GLU A 431 4.53 8.23 12.69
CA GLU A 431 4.52 6.84 13.12
C GLU A 431 3.40 6.63 14.12
N CYS A 432 2.49 5.68 13.83
CA CYS A 432 1.33 5.39 14.68
C CYS A 432 1.37 3.95 15.17
N GLU A 433 1.19 3.79 16.47
CA GLU A 433 0.92 2.50 17.11
C GLU A 433 -0.50 2.53 17.65
N VAL A 434 -1.34 1.63 17.12
CA VAL A 434 -2.76 1.55 17.49
C VAL A 434 -3.02 0.22 18.19
N ASP A 435 -3.43 0.30 19.45
CA ASP A 435 -3.95 -0.86 20.19
C ASP A 435 -5.48 -0.83 20.09
N TRP A 436 -6.02 -1.63 19.14
CA TRP A 436 -7.41 -1.53 18.68
C TRP A 436 -8.31 -2.58 19.32
N HIS A 437 -9.35 -2.13 20.02
CA HIS A 437 -10.35 -2.97 20.68
C HIS A 437 -11.81 -2.53 20.43
N GLU A 438 -12.03 -1.60 19.50
CA GLU A 438 -13.37 -1.16 19.15
C GLU A 438 -14.06 -2.18 18.23
N ALA A 439 -15.39 -2.30 18.36
CA ALA A 439 -16.25 -3.05 17.45
C ALA A 439 -17.14 -2.08 16.68
N HIS A 440 -17.36 -2.35 15.40
CA HIS A 440 -18.18 -1.53 14.51
C HIS A 440 -17.76 -0.06 14.48
N LYS A 441 -16.44 0.18 14.47
CA LYS A 441 -15.85 1.51 14.37
C LYS A 441 -14.80 1.54 13.27
N PHE A 442 -14.74 2.69 12.61
CA PHE A 442 -13.81 2.96 11.53
C PHE A 442 -12.99 4.21 11.86
N LEU A 443 -11.67 4.04 11.97
CA LEU A 443 -10.74 5.10 12.30
C LEU A 443 -10.11 5.64 11.02
N LYS A 444 -10.17 6.96 10.85
CA LYS A 444 -9.46 7.67 9.76
C LYS A 444 -8.57 8.78 10.32
N VAL A 445 -7.61 9.21 9.50
CA VAL A 445 -6.83 10.43 9.73
C VAL A 445 -7.13 11.44 8.63
N GLU A 446 -7.44 12.67 9.02
CA GLU A 446 -7.80 13.75 8.10
C GLU A 446 -6.67 14.77 7.94
N PHE A 447 -6.50 15.25 6.72
CA PHE A 447 -5.57 16.31 6.37
C PHE A 447 -6.32 17.43 5.65
N ASN A 448 -6.70 18.46 6.40
CA ASN A 448 -7.44 19.61 5.87
C ASN A 448 -6.48 20.58 5.18
N ALA A 449 -6.03 20.21 3.99
CA ALA A 449 -5.06 20.97 3.23
C ALA A 449 -5.68 22.21 2.56
N ASN A 450 -4.99 23.36 2.65
CA ASN A 450 -5.35 24.60 1.93
C ASN A 450 -4.90 24.52 0.46
N ILE A 451 -5.44 23.53 -0.24
CA ILE A 451 -5.19 23.24 -1.65
C ILE A 451 -6.51 23.26 -2.40
N HIS A 452 -6.54 23.92 -3.54
CA HIS A 452 -7.65 23.88 -4.46
C HIS A 452 -7.19 23.24 -5.77
N SER A 453 -7.76 22.12 -6.12
CA SER A 453 -7.49 21.38 -7.34
C SER A 453 -8.76 20.68 -7.80
N SER A 454 -8.98 20.57 -9.09
CA SER A 454 -10.10 19.80 -9.64
C SER A 454 -9.80 18.29 -9.73
N ARG A 455 -8.56 17.89 -9.44
CA ARG A 455 -8.08 16.51 -9.52
C ARG A 455 -7.16 16.17 -8.36
N ALA A 456 -7.18 14.91 -7.95
CA ALA A 456 -6.22 14.30 -7.05
C ALA A 456 -5.56 13.09 -7.73
N GLU A 457 -4.27 12.91 -7.53
CA GLU A 457 -3.52 11.75 -7.99
C GLU A 457 -3.30 10.79 -6.83
N TYR A 458 -3.54 9.52 -7.08
CA TYR A 458 -3.41 8.43 -6.12
C TYR A 458 -2.36 7.44 -6.62
N ASP A 459 -1.42 7.09 -5.77
CA ASP A 459 -0.46 6.02 -6.03
C ASP A 459 -1.15 4.66 -6.01
N ILE A 460 -0.93 3.87 -7.05
CA ILE A 460 -1.44 2.50 -7.18
C ILE A 460 -0.33 1.57 -7.67
N GLN A 461 -0.59 0.27 -7.67
CA GLN A 461 0.33 -0.72 -8.22
C GLN A 461 0.62 -0.42 -9.69
N PHE A 462 1.90 -0.35 -10.03
CA PHE A 462 2.42 -0.11 -11.38
C PHE A 462 2.05 1.25 -12.02
N GLY A 463 1.65 2.23 -11.22
CA GLY A 463 1.32 3.54 -11.76
C GLY A 463 0.59 4.46 -10.78
N HIS A 464 -0.24 5.30 -11.32
CA HIS A 464 -1.11 6.21 -10.58
C HIS A 464 -2.48 6.29 -11.26
N LEU A 465 -3.45 6.80 -10.54
CA LEU A 465 -4.75 7.15 -11.11
C LEU A 465 -5.13 8.58 -10.69
N GLU A 466 -5.85 9.26 -11.56
CA GLU A 466 -6.46 10.55 -11.27
C GLU A 466 -7.94 10.36 -10.93
N ARG A 467 -8.41 11.08 -9.91
CA ARG A 467 -9.83 11.21 -9.56
C ARG A 467 -10.23 12.68 -9.46
N ALA A 468 -11.47 12.97 -9.81
CA ALA A 468 -12.05 14.28 -9.57
C ALA A 468 -12.16 14.55 -8.05
N THR A 469 -11.94 15.82 -7.65
CA THR A 469 -12.13 16.28 -6.27
C THR A 469 -13.52 16.92 -6.04
N HIS A 470 -14.42 16.76 -7.00
CA HIS A 470 -15.79 17.24 -6.97
C HIS A 470 -16.77 16.05 -7.14
N PHE A 471 -18.04 16.29 -6.84
CA PHE A 471 -19.09 15.28 -6.91
C PHE A 471 -20.15 15.67 -7.95
N ASN A 472 -19.71 16.03 -9.18
CA ASN A 472 -20.61 16.50 -10.23
C ASN A 472 -21.51 15.39 -10.78
N THR A 473 -21.04 14.16 -10.74
CA THR A 473 -21.76 12.99 -11.25
C THR A 473 -21.85 11.89 -10.22
N SER A 474 -22.76 10.94 -10.41
CA SER A 474 -22.85 9.75 -9.56
C SER A 474 -21.56 8.90 -9.60
N TRP A 475 -20.80 8.95 -10.69
CA TRP A 475 -19.50 8.30 -10.81
C TRP A 475 -18.45 8.90 -9.87
N ASP A 476 -18.46 10.22 -9.70
CA ASP A 476 -17.55 10.90 -8.78
C ASP A 476 -17.96 10.63 -7.33
N TRP A 477 -19.26 10.71 -7.05
CA TRP A 477 -19.80 10.49 -5.71
C TRP A 477 -19.61 9.07 -5.19
N ALA A 478 -19.69 8.06 -6.07
CA ALA A 478 -19.52 6.66 -5.67
C ALA A 478 -18.10 6.30 -5.21
N LYS A 479 -17.11 7.15 -5.50
CA LYS A 479 -15.70 6.96 -5.13
C LYS A 479 -15.37 7.74 -3.87
N TYR A 480 -15.52 7.14 -2.73
CA TYR A 480 -15.17 7.74 -1.43
C TYR A 480 -13.96 7.02 -0.80
N GLU A 481 -13.25 7.76 0.03
CA GLU A 481 -12.07 7.25 0.73
C GLU A 481 -12.45 6.35 1.92
N VAL A 482 -11.73 5.25 2.07
CA VAL A 482 -11.88 4.29 3.16
C VAL A 482 -10.59 4.13 3.96
#